data_c88be96504748ec5aecf7cc0cfeb7970
#
_entry.id   c88be96504748ec5aecf7cc0cfeb7970
#
_cell.length_a   1.000
_cell.length_b   1.000
_cell.length_c   1.000
_cell.angle_alpha   90.00
_cell.angle_beta   90.00
_cell.angle_gamma   90.00
#
_symmetry.space_group_name_H-M   'P 1'
#
loop_
_entity.id
_entity.type
_entity.pdbx_description
1 polymer ?
#
loop_
_entity_poly.entity_id
_entity_poly.type
_entity_poly.pdbx_seq_one_letter_code
_entity_poly.pdbx_strand_id
1 'polypeptide(L)'
;VEGISATGEATAASIENLRNLHEGKMGMAISQTEVASFAYNGTGAYEGNAYTDIRAMFATINNYLQVFTLKNSGITSIADLEGKTVSMGAAGSGGELAARALLAAYDLDYTKVNAQFMGESDGSAALSDGKIDAMIATNPINSAALTELTTSCEAVLIPIDADAFYQAYPAYVPYTVPAGT
;
A
#
# COMPACT_ATOMS: atom_id res chain seq x y z
N VAL A 1 -20.75 -20.24 -14.18
CA VAL A 1 -20.26 -21.40 -14.96
C VAL A 1 -20.91 -22.63 -14.37
N GLU A 2 -21.51 -23.49 -15.21
CA GLU A 2 -22.19 -24.68 -14.75
C GLU A 2 -21.21 -25.61 -14.02
N GLY A 3 -21.55 -26.04 -12.78
CA GLY A 3 -20.71 -26.93 -11.96
C GLY A 3 -19.70 -26.25 -11.08
N ILE A 4 -19.59 -24.90 -11.05
CA ILE A 4 -18.74 -24.17 -10.14
C ILE A 4 -19.58 -23.37 -9.16
N SER A 5 -19.36 -23.60 -7.85
CA SER A 5 -19.88 -22.75 -6.78
C SER A 5 -18.73 -21.96 -6.18
N ALA A 6 -18.86 -20.65 -6.09
CA ALA A 6 -17.85 -19.77 -5.49
C ALA A 6 -18.50 -18.90 -4.42
N THR A 7 -17.83 -18.79 -3.28
CA THR A 7 -18.20 -17.89 -2.19
C THR A 7 -17.07 -16.89 -1.97
N GLY A 8 -17.42 -15.60 -1.92
CA GLY A 8 -16.46 -14.55 -1.58
C GLY A 8 -16.30 -14.44 -0.06
N GLU A 9 -15.07 -14.34 0.40
CA GLU A 9 -14.72 -14.15 1.80
C GLU A 9 -13.89 -12.86 1.95
N ALA A 10 -14.28 -12.01 2.89
CA ALA A 10 -13.53 -10.81 3.23
C ALA A 10 -12.42 -11.17 4.24
N THR A 11 -11.22 -10.65 4.01
CA THR A 11 -10.03 -10.90 4.81
C THR A 11 -9.33 -9.59 5.18
N ALA A 12 -8.25 -9.67 5.97
CA ALA A 12 -7.38 -8.55 6.28
C ALA A 12 -6.39 -8.19 5.14
N ALA A 13 -6.68 -8.57 3.90
CA ALA A 13 -5.95 -8.28 2.66
C ALA A 13 -4.84 -9.30 2.29
N SER A 14 -3.80 -8.83 1.55
CA SER A 14 -2.88 -9.69 0.77
C SER A 14 -2.17 -10.76 1.59
N ILE A 15 -1.68 -10.44 2.79
CA ILE A 15 -0.91 -11.40 3.62
C ILE A 15 -1.82 -12.58 4.04
N GLU A 16 -3.01 -12.26 4.54
CA GLU A 16 -3.96 -13.28 4.96
C GLU A 16 -4.46 -14.11 3.76
N ASN A 17 -4.72 -13.46 2.64
CA ASN A 17 -5.14 -14.11 1.40
C ASN A 17 -4.12 -15.16 0.93
N LEU A 18 -2.84 -14.80 0.89
CA LEU A 18 -1.79 -15.73 0.46
C LEU A 18 -1.58 -16.86 1.45
N ARG A 19 -1.68 -16.59 2.75
CA ARG A 19 -1.63 -17.63 3.79
C ARG A 19 -2.78 -18.61 3.62
N ASN A 20 -4.02 -18.12 3.48
CA ASN A 20 -5.21 -18.98 3.33
C ASN A 20 -5.16 -19.80 2.03
N LEU A 21 -4.59 -19.21 0.95
CA LEU A 21 -4.35 -19.93 -0.30
C LEU A 21 -3.32 -21.07 -0.11
N HIS A 22 -2.17 -20.76 0.51
CA HIS A 22 -1.10 -21.73 0.79
C HIS A 22 -1.58 -22.87 1.73
N GLU A 23 -2.40 -22.54 2.74
CA GLU A 23 -2.99 -23.52 3.66
C GLU A 23 -4.17 -24.32 3.06
N GLY A 24 -4.53 -24.06 1.80
CA GLY A 24 -5.63 -24.72 1.10
C GLY A 24 -7.04 -24.34 1.59
N LYS A 25 -7.17 -23.27 2.36
CA LYS A 25 -8.46 -22.74 2.85
C LYS A 25 -9.22 -21.98 1.77
N MET A 26 -8.52 -21.47 0.76
CA MET A 26 -9.07 -20.79 -0.42
C MET A 26 -8.55 -21.40 -1.71
N GLY A 27 -9.38 -21.43 -2.75
CA GLY A 27 -8.98 -21.89 -4.07
C GLY A 27 -8.42 -20.77 -4.95
N MET A 28 -8.82 -19.53 -4.70
CA MET A 28 -8.33 -18.32 -5.38
C MET A 28 -8.30 -17.15 -4.41
N ALA A 29 -7.37 -16.23 -4.61
CA ALA A 29 -7.23 -15.03 -3.78
C ALA A 29 -6.74 -13.83 -4.61
N ILE A 30 -7.08 -12.63 -4.19
CA ILE A 30 -6.53 -11.38 -4.72
C ILE A 30 -5.36 -10.96 -3.83
N SER A 31 -4.24 -10.60 -4.44
CA SER A 31 -3.07 -10.08 -3.73
C SER A 31 -2.40 -8.98 -4.53
N GLN A 32 -1.74 -8.08 -3.84
CA GLN A 32 -0.78 -7.18 -4.47
C GLN A 32 0.41 -7.97 -5.01
N THR A 33 0.95 -7.56 -6.15
CA THR A 33 1.98 -8.29 -6.89
C THR A 33 3.27 -8.45 -6.08
N GLU A 34 3.68 -7.39 -5.37
CA GLU A 34 4.89 -7.42 -4.54
C GLU A 34 4.75 -8.38 -3.37
N VAL A 35 3.58 -8.44 -2.71
CA VAL A 35 3.33 -9.38 -1.60
C VAL A 35 3.37 -10.82 -2.10
N ALA A 36 2.76 -11.08 -3.26
CA ALA A 36 2.82 -12.39 -3.90
C ALA A 36 4.25 -12.78 -4.30
N SER A 37 5.05 -11.81 -4.79
CA SER A 37 6.48 -12.00 -5.10
C SER A 37 7.28 -12.34 -3.85
N PHE A 38 7.09 -11.62 -2.75
CA PHE A 38 7.76 -11.92 -1.48
C PHE A 38 7.38 -13.31 -0.96
N ALA A 39 6.11 -13.66 -1.00
CA ALA A 39 5.63 -14.97 -0.57
C ALA A 39 6.23 -16.09 -1.42
N TYR A 40 6.23 -15.96 -2.74
CA TYR A 40 6.76 -16.98 -3.65
C TYR A 40 8.26 -17.17 -3.50
N ASN A 41 9.02 -16.07 -3.35
CA ASN A 41 10.48 -16.11 -3.23
C ASN A 41 10.99 -16.34 -1.79
N GLY A 42 10.11 -16.31 -0.79
CA GLY A 42 10.51 -16.45 0.61
C GLY A 42 11.37 -15.29 1.10
N THR A 43 11.02 -14.06 0.71
CA THR A 43 11.76 -12.83 1.07
C THR A 43 10.89 -11.88 1.90
N GLY A 44 11.51 -10.87 2.52
CA GLY A 44 10.80 -9.90 3.34
C GLY A 44 10.05 -10.56 4.50
N ALA A 45 8.75 -10.33 4.58
CA ALA A 45 7.88 -10.91 5.62
C ALA A 45 7.75 -12.45 5.54
N TYR A 46 8.25 -13.07 4.46
CA TYR A 46 8.20 -14.51 4.22
C TYR A 46 9.58 -15.17 4.25
N GLU A 47 10.58 -14.52 4.85
CA GLU A 47 11.94 -15.07 4.93
C GLU A 47 11.94 -16.43 5.59
N GLY A 48 12.51 -17.43 4.89
CA GLY A 48 12.53 -18.82 5.34
C GLY A 48 11.21 -19.61 5.20
N ASN A 49 10.15 -18.99 4.63
CA ASN A 49 8.83 -19.60 4.46
C ASN A 49 8.22 -19.28 3.09
N ALA A 50 8.83 -19.78 2.02
CA ALA A 50 8.38 -19.54 0.65
C ALA A 50 7.10 -20.33 0.29
N TYR A 51 6.13 -19.67 -0.32
CA TYR A 51 4.87 -20.26 -0.81
C TYR A 51 4.98 -20.60 -2.30
N THR A 52 5.81 -21.60 -2.63
CA THR A 52 6.13 -21.99 -4.02
C THR A 52 4.98 -22.71 -4.74
N ASP A 53 3.89 -23.02 -4.06
CA ASP A 53 2.68 -23.67 -4.56
C ASP A 53 1.66 -22.67 -5.14
N ILE A 54 1.80 -21.37 -4.89
CA ILE A 54 0.91 -20.34 -5.47
C ILE A 54 1.22 -20.10 -6.95
N ARG A 55 0.18 -19.70 -7.71
CA ARG A 55 0.29 -19.37 -9.14
C ARG A 55 -0.50 -18.12 -9.45
N ALA A 56 0.11 -17.20 -10.21
CA ALA A 56 -0.60 -16.05 -10.77
C ALA A 56 -1.51 -16.49 -11.94
N MET A 57 -2.74 -16.02 -11.95
CA MET A 57 -3.71 -16.29 -13.02
C MET A 57 -3.84 -15.10 -13.97
N PHE A 58 -4.07 -13.90 -13.44
CA PHE A 58 -4.21 -12.65 -14.21
C PHE A 58 -4.04 -11.44 -13.29
N ALA A 59 -3.75 -10.29 -13.88
CA ALA A 59 -3.78 -8.99 -13.19
C ALA A 59 -5.18 -8.39 -13.28
N THR A 60 -5.62 -7.74 -12.21
CA THR A 60 -6.96 -7.09 -12.14
C THR A 60 -6.87 -5.60 -12.43
N ILE A 61 -6.26 -4.84 -11.53
CA ILE A 61 -6.13 -3.38 -11.59
C ILE A 61 -4.70 -2.97 -11.23
N ASN A 62 -4.28 -1.81 -11.72
CA ASN A 62 -3.03 -1.20 -11.30
C ASN A 62 -3.25 -0.41 -10.00
N ASN A 63 -2.43 -0.70 -8.99
CA ASN A 63 -2.32 0.10 -7.80
C ASN A 63 -1.05 0.94 -7.86
N TYR A 64 -1.13 2.13 -7.31
CA TYR A 64 -0.03 3.09 -7.26
C TYR A 64 0.27 3.42 -5.81
N LEU A 65 1.55 3.37 -5.45
CA LEU A 65 2.02 3.86 -4.17
C LEU A 65 2.05 5.38 -4.23
N GLN A 66 1.28 6.01 -3.37
CA GLN A 66 1.04 7.45 -3.37
C GLN A 66 1.18 7.98 -1.95
N VAL A 67 1.73 9.19 -1.80
CA VAL A 67 1.86 9.86 -0.51
C VAL A 67 1.13 11.19 -0.57
N PHE A 68 0.16 11.38 0.29
CA PHE A 68 -0.65 12.58 0.38
C PHE A 68 -0.37 13.34 1.67
N THR A 69 -0.37 14.65 1.57
CA THR A 69 -0.39 15.59 2.70
C THR A 69 -1.27 16.79 2.38
N LEU A 70 -1.53 17.63 3.37
CA LEU A 70 -2.19 18.92 3.11
C LEU A 70 -1.16 19.95 2.60
N LYS A 71 -1.57 20.78 1.67
CA LYS A 71 -0.73 21.80 1.03
C LYS A 71 0.02 22.70 2.03
N ASN A 72 -0.61 23.00 3.16
CA ASN A 72 -0.05 23.88 4.19
C ASN A 72 0.70 23.14 5.31
N SER A 73 0.94 21.83 5.15
CA SER A 73 1.63 20.99 6.16
C SER A 73 3.12 21.30 6.31
N GLY A 74 3.74 21.90 5.28
CA GLY A 74 5.19 22.06 5.20
C GLY A 74 5.95 20.79 4.81
N ILE A 75 5.26 19.67 4.54
CA ILE A 75 5.84 18.41 4.07
C ILE A 75 5.96 18.48 2.55
N THR A 76 7.16 18.33 2.03
CA THR A 76 7.48 18.44 0.59
C THR A 76 8.20 17.21 0.04
N SER A 77 8.72 16.35 0.92
CA SER A 77 9.43 15.13 0.58
C SER A 77 9.11 14.01 1.57
N ILE A 78 9.47 12.78 1.23
CA ILE A 78 9.31 11.62 2.13
C ILE A 78 10.17 11.77 3.40
N ALA A 79 11.33 12.39 3.31
CA ALA A 79 12.19 12.63 4.47
C ALA A 79 11.53 13.55 5.52
N ASP A 80 10.63 14.45 5.10
CA ASP A 80 9.90 15.34 6.02
C ASP A 80 8.86 14.61 6.88
N LEU A 81 8.63 13.31 6.63
CA LEU A 81 7.76 12.48 7.46
C LEU A 81 8.36 12.12 8.82
N GLU A 82 9.65 12.38 9.06
CA GLU A 82 10.27 12.17 10.37
C GLU A 82 9.54 12.98 11.45
N GLY A 83 9.14 12.29 12.53
CA GLY A 83 8.37 12.85 13.64
C GLY A 83 6.89 13.14 13.33
N LYS A 84 6.41 12.84 12.11
CA LYS A 84 5.02 13.09 11.70
C LYS A 84 4.11 11.92 12.01
N THR A 85 2.82 12.21 12.12
CA THR A 85 1.77 11.20 12.25
C THR A 85 1.32 10.77 10.86
N VAL A 86 1.57 9.50 10.50
CA VAL A 86 1.40 9.01 9.13
C VAL A 86 0.49 7.78 9.10
N SER A 87 -0.53 7.79 8.25
CA SER A 87 -1.31 6.59 7.95
C SER A 87 -0.54 5.67 7.02
N MET A 88 -0.37 4.42 7.44
CA MET A 88 0.44 3.41 6.77
C MET A 88 -0.39 2.38 5.98
N GLY A 89 -1.71 2.58 5.90
CA GLY A 89 -2.63 1.55 5.43
C GLY A 89 -3.09 0.62 6.56
N ALA A 90 -4.00 -0.31 6.26
CA ALA A 90 -4.49 -1.26 7.23
C ALA A 90 -3.37 -2.22 7.67
N ALA A 91 -3.32 -2.55 8.96
CA ALA A 91 -2.31 -3.47 9.50
C ALA A 91 -2.32 -4.83 8.78
N GLY A 92 -1.16 -5.34 8.40
CA GLY A 92 -1.02 -6.60 7.68
C GLY A 92 -1.48 -6.56 6.21
N SER A 93 -1.77 -5.37 5.68
CA SER A 93 -2.10 -5.19 4.26
C SER A 93 -0.85 -5.10 3.38
N GLY A 94 -1.01 -5.32 2.07
CA GLY A 94 0.05 -5.02 1.11
C GLY A 94 0.41 -3.52 1.09
N GLY A 95 -0.56 -2.64 1.35
CA GLY A 95 -0.32 -1.20 1.48
C GLY A 95 0.61 -0.85 2.63
N GLU A 96 0.42 -1.47 3.80
CA GLU A 96 1.33 -1.31 4.94
C GLU A 96 2.74 -1.80 4.63
N LEU A 97 2.87 -2.95 3.95
CA LEU A 97 4.19 -3.43 3.52
C LEU A 97 4.88 -2.47 2.54
N ALA A 98 4.13 -1.91 1.57
CA ALA A 98 4.64 -0.93 0.63
C ALA A 98 5.08 0.37 1.33
N ALA A 99 4.29 0.84 2.28
CA ALA A 99 4.61 2.01 3.08
C ALA A 99 5.87 1.82 3.92
N ARG A 100 6.03 0.63 4.54
CA ARG A 100 7.25 0.27 5.28
C ARG A 100 8.48 0.26 4.37
N ALA A 101 8.36 -0.35 3.19
CA ALA A 101 9.42 -0.39 2.20
C ALA A 101 9.82 1.03 1.73
N LEU A 102 8.83 1.91 1.50
CA LEU A 102 9.07 3.29 1.15
C LEU A 102 9.83 4.04 2.25
N LEU A 103 9.37 3.94 3.50
CA LEU A 103 10.05 4.59 4.63
C LEU A 103 11.50 4.11 4.74
N ALA A 104 11.75 2.80 4.62
CA ALA A 104 13.09 2.23 4.72
C ALA A 104 14.06 2.78 3.65
N ALA A 105 13.56 3.10 2.45
CA ALA A 105 14.38 3.70 1.39
C ALA A 105 14.83 5.14 1.69
N TYR A 106 14.21 5.77 2.68
CA TYR A 106 14.58 7.11 3.18
C TYR A 106 15.14 7.07 4.60
N ASP A 107 15.68 5.92 5.03
CA ASP A 107 16.20 5.70 6.39
C ASP A 107 15.18 5.99 7.50
N LEU A 108 13.89 5.87 7.19
CA LEU A 108 12.79 6.02 8.14
C LEU A 108 12.22 4.65 8.52
N ASP A 109 11.67 4.57 9.73
CA ASP A 109 10.96 3.41 10.25
C ASP A 109 9.87 3.82 11.25
N TYR A 110 9.18 2.85 11.85
CA TYR A 110 8.11 3.11 12.82
C TYR A 110 8.60 3.67 14.17
N THR A 111 9.91 3.81 14.39
CA THR A 111 10.48 4.51 15.54
C THR A 111 10.68 6.01 15.27
N LYS A 112 10.79 6.37 13.98
CA LYS A 112 11.00 7.73 13.52
C LYS A 112 9.73 8.44 13.06
N VAL A 113 8.66 7.70 12.76
CA VAL A 113 7.34 8.25 12.42
C VAL A 113 6.29 7.75 13.43
N ASN A 114 5.27 8.55 13.70
CA ASN A 114 4.10 8.11 14.48
C ASN A 114 3.14 7.36 13.56
N ALA A 115 3.40 6.07 13.36
CA ALA A 115 2.64 5.23 12.43
C ALA A 115 1.22 4.95 12.93
N GLN A 116 0.23 5.20 12.08
CA GLN A 116 -1.18 4.87 12.31
C GLN A 116 -1.62 3.83 11.28
N PHE A 117 -2.33 2.80 11.73
CA PHE A 117 -2.77 1.70 10.86
C PHE A 117 -4.28 1.81 10.66
N MET A 118 -4.68 2.27 9.48
CA MET A 118 -6.09 2.46 9.12
C MET A 118 -6.31 2.24 7.63
N GLY A 119 -7.53 1.88 7.27
CA GLY A 119 -7.92 1.72 5.88
C GLY A 119 -7.91 3.06 5.11
N GLU A 120 -8.04 2.98 3.78
CA GLU A 120 -7.97 4.16 2.91
C GLU A 120 -8.98 5.24 3.27
N SER A 121 -10.25 4.87 3.45
CA SER A 121 -11.32 5.82 3.77
C SER A 121 -11.09 6.52 5.11
N ASP A 122 -10.68 5.77 6.13
CA ASP A 122 -10.39 6.33 7.45
C ASP A 122 -9.15 7.22 7.42
N GLY A 123 -8.11 6.81 6.66
CA GLY A 123 -6.90 7.60 6.45
C GLY A 123 -7.19 8.92 5.72
N SER A 124 -8.00 8.88 4.66
CA SER A 124 -8.42 10.08 3.93
C SER A 124 -9.21 11.03 4.82
N ALA A 125 -10.16 10.53 5.61
CA ALA A 125 -10.92 11.33 6.55
C ALA A 125 -10.02 11.92 7.65
N ALA A 126 -9.10 11.14 8.22
CA ALA A 126 -8.18 11.60 9.23
C ALA A 126 -7.22 12.69 8.71
N LEU A 127 -6.75 12.58 7.46
CA LEU A 127 -5.92 13.60 6.83
C LEU A 127 -6.72 14.89 6.58
N SER A 128 -7.93 14.77 6.03
CA SER A 128 -8.83 15.92 5.81
C SER A 128 -9.18 16.65 7.11
N ASP A 129 -9.35 15.92 8.22
CA ASP A 129 -9.62 16.47 9.55
C ASP A 129 -8.37 17.03 10.25
N GLY A 130 -7.17 16.89 9.66
CA GLY A 130 -5.90 17.29 10.28
C GLY A 130 -5.49 16.44 11.49
N LYS A 131 -6.02 15.22 11.63
CA LYS A 131 -5.69 14.27 12.71
C LYS A 131 -4.37 13.52 12.45
N ILE A 132 -3.96 13.46 11.19
CA ILE A 132 -2.68 12.94 10.74
C ILE A 132 -2.02 13.96 9.80
N ASP A 133 -0.70 13.90 9.67
CA ASP A 133 0.09 14.83 8.86
C ASP A 133 0.21 14.36 7.40
N ALA A 134 0.25 13.04 7.20
CA ALA A 134 0.37 12.43 5.88
C ALA A 134 -0.31 11.05 5.82
N MET A 135 -0.61 10.61 4.60
CA MET A 135 -1.17 9.30 4.31
C MET A 135 -0.38 8.64 3.19
N ILE A 136 0.06 7.41 3.42
CA ILE A 136 0.61 6.53 2.37
C ILE A 136 -0.50 5.59 1.92
N ALA A 137 -0.81 5.60 0.63
CA ALA A 137 -1.88 4.82 0.02
C ALA A 137 -1.36 3.97 -1.14
N THR A 138 -1.92 2.78 -1.32
CA THR A 138 -1.60 1.89 -2.44
C THR A 138 -2.90 1.48 -3.12
N ASN A 139 -3.36 2.33 -4.04
CA ASN A 139 -4.68 2.25 -4.65
C ASN A 139 -4.65 2.73 -6.11
N PRO A 140 -5.71 2.47 -6.90
CA PRO A 140 -5.90 3.14 -8.18
C PRO A 140 -5.91 4.67 -8.02
N ILE A 141 -5.39 5.39 -9.00
CA ILE A 141 -5.27 6.86 -8.96
C ILE A 141 -6.62 7.54 -8.66
N ASN A 142 -7.71 7.04 -9.24
CA ASN A 142 -9.05 7.61 -9.10
C ASN A 142 -9.93 6.78 -8.14
N SER A 143 -9.36 6.25 -7.04
CA SER A 143 -10.21 5.62 -6.03
C SER A 143 -11.17 6.65 -5.41
N ALA A 144 -12.34 6.20 -4.98
CA ALA A 144 -13.37 7.10 -4.44
C ALA A 144 -12.86 7.93 -3.26
N ALA A 145 -12.12 7.29 -2.33
CA ALA A 145 -11.59 7.97 -1.16
C ALA A 145 -10.51 9.02 -1.51
N LEU A 146 -9.64 8.76 -2.50
CA LEU A 146 -8.63 9.72 -2.95
C LEU A 146 -9.28 10.88 -3.74
N THR A 147 -10.29 10.60 -4.54
CA THR A 147 -11.08 11.63 -5.23
C THR A 147 -11.78 12.53 -4.23
N GLU A 148 -12.40 11.96 -3.19
CA GLU A 148 -13.04 12.73 -2.11
C GLU A 148 -12.01 13.56 -1.36
N LEU A 149 -10.85 13.00 -1.00
CA LEU A 149 -9.77 13.70 -0.32
C LEU A 149 -9.31 14.93 -1.11
N THR A 150 -9.03 14.77 -2.40
CA THR A 150 -8.52 15.87 -3.26
C THR A 150 -9.57 16.91 -3.61
N THR A 151 -10.86 16.59 -3.46
CA THR A 151 -11.97 17.54 -3.69
C THR A 151 -12.45 18.23 -2.43
N SER A 152 -12.32 17.58 -1.25
CA SER A 152 -12.80 18.10 0.03
C SER A 152 -11.79 19.00 0.74
N CYS A 153 -10.50 18.80 0.49
CA CYS A 153 -9.43 19.60 1.09
C CYS A 153 -8.28 19.83 0.09
N GLU A 154 -7.36 20.75 0.41
CA GLU A 154 -6.18 21.01 -0.41
C GLU A 154 -5.10 19.93 -0.18
N ALA A 155 -5.42 18.66 -0.46
CA ALA A 155 -4.45 17.60 -0.43
C ALA A 155 -3.53 17.65 -1.65
N VAL A 156 -2.25 17.35 -1.45
CA VAL A 156 -1.22 17.32 -2.48
C VAL A 156 -0.45 16.01 -2.44
N LEU A 157 -0.01 15.54 -3.60
CA LEU A 157 0.91 14.41 -3.73
C LEU A 157 2.34 14.83 -3.44
N ILE A 158 3.04 14.02 -2.65
CA ILE A 158 4.48 14.13 -2.45
C ILE A 158 5.19 13.24 -3.48
N PRO A 159 6.17 13.75 -4.24
CA PRO A 159 6.93 12.92 -5.17
C PRO A 159 7.75 11.87 -4.41
N ILE A 160 7.76 10.65 -4.96
CA ILE A 160 8.64 9.56 -4.54
C ILE A 160 9.85 9.57 -5.48
N ASP A 161 10.95 10.14 -5.01
CA ASP A 161 12.20 10.26 -5.77
C ASP A 161 13.29 9.48 -5.01
N ALA A 162 13.26 8.16 -5.15
CA ALA A 162 14.22 7.28 -4.48
C ALA A 162 14.68 6.18 -5.42
N ASP A 163 15.78 6.39 -6.12
CA ASP A 163 16.43 5.35 -6.92
C ASP A 163 16.71 4.10 -6.07
N ALA A 164 17.10 4.28 -4.79
CA ALA A 164 17.33 3.19 -3.85
C ALA A 164 16.06 2.35 -3.61
N PHE A 165 14.87 2.97 -3.59
CA PHE A 165 13.61 2.25 -3.46
C PHE A 165 13.37 1.31 -4.64
N TYR A 166 13.54 1.78 -5.87
CA TYR A 166 13.32 0.98 -7.08
C TYR A 166 14.39 -0.10 -7.25
N GLN A 167 15.63 0.13 -6.81
CA GLN A 167 16.68 -0.88 -6.81
C GLN A 167 16.42 -1.99 -5.79
N ALA A 168 15.96 -1.64 -4.59
CA ALA A 168 15.64 -2.60 -3.54
C ALA A 168 14.34 -3.39 -3.83
N TYR A 169 13.39 -2.76 -4.52
CA TYR A 169 12.06 -3.30 -4.81
C TYR A 169 11.74 -3.23 -6.30
N PRO A 170 12.34 -4.07 -7.15
CA PRO A 170 12.20 -4.01 -8.62
C PRO A 170 10.80 -4.35 -9.14
N ALA A 171 9.90 -4.79 -8.28
CA ALA A 171 8.48 -4.95 -8.62
C ALA A 171 7.74 -3.61 -8.77
N TYR A 172 8.31 -2.51 -8.23
CA TYR A 172 7.79 -1.16 -8.41
C TYR A 172 8.46 -0.47 -9.58
N VAL A 173 7.68 0.25 -10.35
CA VAL A 173 8.15 1.08 -11.47
C VAL A 173 7.69 2.52 -11.28
N PRO A 174 8.52 3.53 -11.59
CA PRO A 174 8.11 4.92 -11.50
C PRO A 174 6.91 5.20 -12.41
N TYR A 175 5.96 5.97 -11.89
CA TYR A 175 4.80 6.43 -12.64
C TYR A 175 4.54 7.91 -12.35
N THR A 176 4.32 8.68 -13.38
CA THR A 176 3.94 10.09 -13.24
C THR A 176 2.42 10.22 -13.32
N VAL A 177 1.80 10.68 -12.24
CA VAL A 177 0.37 11.00 -12.24
C VAL A 177 0.14 12.20 -13.15
N PRO A 178 -0.72 12.09 -14.20
CA PRO A 178 -0.98 13.21 -15.10
C PRO A 178 -1.65 14.38 -14.37
N ALA A 179 -1.32 15.59 -14.78
CA ALA A 179 -1.98 16.77 -14.22
C ALA A 179 -3.48 16.77 -14.57
N GLY A 180 -4.31 17.07 -13.58
CA GLY A 180 -5.78 17.08 -13.74
C GLY A 180 -6.45 15.72 -13.60
N THR A 181 -5.71 14.74 -13.07
CA THR A 181 -6.25 13.39 -12.76
C THR A 181 -7.06 13.45 -11.47
#